data_705e73a15776b4791cdb502c86ce8f26
#
_entry.id   705e73a15776b4791cdb502c86ce8f26
#
_cell.length_a   1.000
_cell.length_b   1.000
_cell.length_c   1.000
_cell.angle_alpha   90.00
_cell.angle_beta   90.00
_cell.angle_gamma   90.00
#
_symmetry.space_group_name_H-M   'P 1'
#
loop_
_entity.id
_entity.type
_entity.pdbx_description
1 polymer ?
#
loop_
_entity_poly.entity_id
_entity_poly.type
_entity_poly.pdbx_seq_one_letter_code
_entity_poly.pdbx_strand_id
1 'polypeptide(L)'
;MSKNAGNIVLEAKNVVYYYKANKGKKVLDDISYGFEIGKMYAILGPSGSGKTTFLSLLAGLDSPTDGGIYYEGVNIRKKGLHNYRKKNMSLVFQNYNLIDYLTPEENVMLGGKKDIEKILEAVGIPREDWKRQVLQLSGGQQQRVAIARALASPAKVLLCLLYTSDAADD
;
A
#
# COMPACT_ATOMS: atom_id res chain seq x y z
N MET A 1 -30.54 -4.11 3.29
CA MET A 1 -30.39 -3.05 4.32
C MET A 1 -29.10 -2.28 4.03
N SER A 2 -29.23 -1.18 3.32
CA SER A 2 -28.11 -0.32 2.92
C SER A 2 -27.96 0.79 3.96
N LYS A 3 -27.04 0.62 4.90
CA LYS A 3 -26.58 1.72 5.78
C LYS A 3 -25.08 1.82 5.64
N ASN A 4 -24.61 3.01 5.28
CA ASN A 4 -23.24 3.52 5.19
C ASN A 4 -22.58 3.58 3.79
N ALA A 5 -23.30 4.05 2.78
CA ALA A 5 -22.67 4.42 1.50
C ALA A 5 -21.85 5.72 1.57
N GLY A 6 -21.86 6.46 2.70
CA GLY A 6 -21.26 7.79 2.81
C GLY A 6 -19.77 7.86 3.13
N ASN A 7 -19.18 6.78 3.65
CA ASN A 7 -17.79 6.80 4.16
C ASN A 7 -16.82 5.86 3.45
N ILE A 8 -17.27 5.08 2.45
CA ILE A 8 -16.42 4.15 1.72
C ILE A 8 -15.53 4.93 0.74
N VAL A 9 -14.23 4.87 0.94
CA VAL A 9 -13.24 5.52 0.07
C VAL A 9 -12.69 4.58 -0.99
N LEU A 10 -12.55 3.28 -0.66
CA LEU A 10 -12.04 2.24 -1.55
C LEU A 10 -12.93 1.01 -1.45
N GLU A 11 -13.27 0.40 -2.60
CA GLU A 11 -14.19 -0.72 -2.64
C GLU A 11 -13.78 -1.74 -3.69
N ALA A 12 -13.81 -3.01 -3.33
CA ALA A 12 -13.76 -4.14 -4.25
C ALA A 12 -15.18 -4.66 -4.48
N LYS A 13 -15.58 -4.90 -5.73
CA LYS A 13 -16.89 -5.47 -6.10
C LYS A 13 -16.72 -6.67 -6.98
N ASN A 14 -17.18 -7.83 -6.48
CA ASN A 14 -17.19 -9.11 -7.19
C ASN A 14 -15.85 -9.42 -7.86
N VAL A 15 -14.74 -9.17 -7.16
CA VAL A 15 -13.40 -9.29 -7.71
C VAL A 15 -13.04 -10.75 -7.89
N VAL A 16 -12.74 -11.11 -9.13
CA VAL A 16 -12.18 -12.42 -9.53
C VAL A 16 -10.81 -12.18 -10.14
N TYR A 17 -9.84 -13.03 -9.81
CA TYR A 17 -8.50 -12.91 -10.37
C TYR A 17 -7.86 -14.28 -10.64
N TYR A 18 -7.24 -14.39 -11.82
CA TYR A 18 -6.42 -15.51 -12.26
C TYR A 18 -5.05 -14.99 -12.72
N TYR A 19 -3.97 -15.70 -12.41
CA TYR A 19 -2.71 -15.46 -13.10
C TYR A 19 -2.78 -16.01 -14.53
N LYS A 20 -2.27 -15.23 -15.50
CA LYS A 20 -2.29 -15.59 -16.93
C LYS A 20 -1.67 -16.96 -17.23
N ALA A 21 -0.64 -17.33 -16.46
CA ALA A 21 0.06 -18.61 -16.59
C ALA A 21 -0.74 -19.81 -16.06
N ASN A 22 -1.79 -19.59 -15.26
CA ASN A 22 -2.57 -20.66 -14.65
C ASN A 22 -4.07 -20.32 -14.60
N LYS A 23 -4.69 -20.27 -15.77
CA LYS A 23 -6.10 -19.89 -15.94
C LYS A 23 -7.11 -20.82 -15.25
N GLY A 24 -6.67 -22.01 -14.82
CA GLY A 24 -7.53 -22.99 -14.17
C GLY A 24 -7.74 -22.77 -12.67
N LYS A 25 -6.89 -21.94 -12.02
CA LYS A 25 -6.94 -21.72 -10.57
C LYS A 25 -7.23 -20.27 -10.25
N LYS A 26 -8.41 -20.02 -9.68
CA LYS A 26 -8.75 -18.71 -9.10
C LYS A 26 -7.84 -18.42 -7.91
N VAL A 27 -7.25 -17.22 -7.90
CA VAL A 27 -6.51 -16.71 -6.75
C VAL A 27 -7.43 -15.90 -5.85
N LEU A 28 -8.35 -15.15 -6.48
CA LEU A 28 -9.44 -14.47 -5.80
C LEU A 28 -10.75 -14.90 -6.47
N ASP A 29 -11.77 -15.18 -5.66
CA ASP A 29 -13.07 -15.66 -6.12
C ASP A 29 -14.17 -14.85 -5.45
N ASP A 30 -14.81 -13.98 -6.21
CA ASP A 30 -15.96 -13.14 -5.84
C ASP A 30 -15.77 -12.31 -4.55
N ILE A 31 -14.65 -11.63 -4.45
CA ILE A 31 -14.33 -10.81 -3.28
C ILE A 31 -15.02 -9.45 -3.39
N SER A 32 -15.88 -9.14 -2.41
CA SER A 32 -16.51 -7.84 -2.26
C SER A 32 -16.28 -7.29 -0.86
N TYR A 33 -15.69 -6.07 -0.76
CA TYR A 33 -15.44 -5.41 0.51
C TYR A 33 -15.27 -3.90 0.33
N GLY A 34 -15.80 -3.11 1.29
CA GLY A 34 -15.68 -1.66 1.34
C GLY A 34 -14.79 -1.19 2.48
N PHE A 35 -13.86 -0.29 2.18
CA PHE A 35 -12.93 0.32 3.14
C PHE A 35 -13.36 1.76 3.41
N GLU A 36 -13.60 2.06 4.67
CA GLU A 36 -14.07 3.38 5.11
C GLU A 36 -12.88 4.32 5.38
N ILE A 37 -13.09 5.60 5.12
CA ILE A 37 -12.10 6.64 5.44
C ILE A 37 -11.85 6.70 6.95
N GLY A 38 -10.59 6.95 7.36
CA GLY A 38 -10.20 7.08 8.77
C GLY A 38 -10.17 5.77 9.55
N LYS A 39 -10.35 4.62 8.89
CA LYS A 39 -10.23 3.30 9.52
C LYS A 39 -8.98 2.57 9.06
N MET A 40 -8.45 1.72 9.93
CA MET A 40 -7.36 0.79 9.66
C MET A 40 -7.91 -0.62 9.55
N TYR A 41 -7.45 -1.36 8.54
CA TYR A 41 -7.85 -2.74 8.25
C TYR A 41 -6.63 -3.64 8.18
N ALA A 42 -6.75 -4.84 8.70
CA ALA A 42 -5.76 -5.91 8.54
C ALA A 42 -6.35 -7.02 7.67
N ILE A 43 -5.62 -7.44 6.64
CA ILE A 43 -5.98 -8.57 5.79
C ILE A 43 -5.15 -9.77 6.25
N LEU A 44 -5.82 -10.72 6.89
CA LEU A 44 -5.21 -11.90 7.49
C LEU A 44 -5.55 -13.16 6.68
N GLY A 45 -4.70 -14.15 6.78
CA GLY A 45 -4.90 -15.46 6.14
C GLY A 45 -3.58 -16.20 5.91
N PRO A 46 -3.61 -17.51 5.60
CA PRO A 46 -2.41 -18.31 5.39
C PRO A 46 -1.59 -17.85 4.18
N SER A 47 -0.33 -18.30 4.09
CA SER A 47 0.49 -18.06 2.91
C SER A 47 -0.19 -18.58 1.65
N GLY A 48 -0.10 -17.85 0.54
CA GLY A 48 -0.72 -18.20 -0.73
C GLY A 48 -2.24 -17.95 -0.82
N SER A 49 -2.90 -17.41 0.21
CA SER A 49 -4.35 -17.11 0.18
C SER A 49 -4.75 -15.91 -0.69
N GLY A 50 -3.82 -15.29 -1.41
CA GLY A 50 -4.12 -14.16 -2.31
C GLY A 50 -4.05 -12.78 -1.70
N LYS A 51 -3.61 -12.60 -0.44
CA LYS A 51 -3.50 -11.29 0.23
C LYS A 51 -2.72 -10.26 -0.58
N THR A 52 -1.51 -10.62 -0.99
CA THR A 52 -0.64 -9.73 -1.80
C THR A 52 -1.28 -9.42 -3.15
N THR A 53 -1.92 -10.41 -3.78
CA THR A 53 -2.67 -10.20 -5.03
C THR A 53 -3.81 -9.22 -4.82
N PHE A 54 -4.61 -9.40 -3.78
CA PHE A 54 -5.73 -8.50 -3.48
C PHE A 54 -5.25 -7.07 -3.21
N LEU A 55 -4.21 -6.90 -2.39
CA LEU A 55 -3.62 -5.59 -2.14
C LEU A 55 -3.04 -4.95 -3.42
N SER A 56 -2.44 -5.75 -4.32
CA SER A 56 -1.95 -5.26 -5.61
C SER A 56 -3.09 -4.75 -6.51
N LEU A 57 -4.25 -5.42 -6.50
CA LEU A 57 -5.44 -4.94 -7.22
C LEU A 57 -6.00 -3.66 -6.60
N LEU A 58 -6.11 -3.59 -5.28
CA LEU A 58 -6.53 -2.38 -4.56
C LEU A 58 -5.59 -1.20 -4.86
N ALA A 59 -4.29 -1.47 -4.94
CA ALA A 59 -3.28 -0.48 -5.31
C ALA A 59 -3.34 -0.04 -6.78
N GLY A 60 -4.07 -0.75 -7.64
CA GLY A 60 -4.06 -0.51 -9.09
C GLY A 60 -2.71 -0.86 -9.74
N LEU A 61 -1.93 -1.77 -9.15
CA LEU A 61 -0.72 -2.33 -9.75
C LEU A 61 -1.06 -3.36 -10.82
N ASP A 62 -2.20 -4.03 -10.66
CA ASP A 62 -2.78 -4.95 -11.63
C ASP A 62 -4.30 -4.71 -11.70
N SER A 63 -4.98 -5.45 -12.55
CA SER A 63 -6.42 -5.33 -12.77
C SER A 63 -7.12 -6.65 -12.55
N PRO A 64 -8.28 -6.68 -11.88
CA PRO A 64 -9.06 -7.89 -11.74
C PRO A 64 -9.46 -8.46 -13.09
N THR A 65 -9.58 -9.79 -13.15
CA THR A 65 -10.07 -10.51 -14.34
C THR A 65 -11.55 -10.23 -14.55
N ASP A 66 -12.32 -10.22 -13.44
CA ASP A 66 -13.73 -9.84 -13.42
C ASP A 66 -14.02 -9.00 -12.17
N GLY A 67 -15.17 -8.31 -12.16
CA GLY A 67 -15.49 -7.33 -11.14
C GLY A 67 -14.69 -6.03 -11.26
N GLY A 68 -14.48 -5.34 -10.15
CA GLY A 68 -13.78 -4.06 -10.20
C GLY A 68 -13.35 -3.50 -8.86
N ILE A 69 -12.36 -2.60 -8.93
CA ILE A 69 -11.93 -1.77 -7.81
C ILE A 69 -12.46 -0.35 -8.05
N TYR A 70 -13.01 0.25 -7.01
CA TYR A 70 -13.64 1.57 -7.05
C TYR A 70 -13.01 2.47 -5.99
N TYR A 71 -12.67 3.67 -6.39
CA TYR A 71 -12.20 4.73 -5.50
C TYR A 71 -13.21 5.88 -5.53
N GLU A 72 -13.77 6.23 -4.37
CA GLU A 72 -14.84 7.22 -4.25
C GLU A 72 -15.98 6.96 -5.27
N GLY A 73 -16.39 5.69 -5.37
CA GLY A 73 -17.49 5.25 -6.26
C GLY A 73 -17.14 5.16 -7.74
N VAL A 74 -15.94 5.54 -8.17
CA VAL A 74 -15.51 5.50 -9.57
C VAL A 74 -14.53 4.36 -9.80
N ASN A 75 -14.81 3.50 -10.81
CA ASN A 75 -13.89 2.43 -11.18
C ASN A 75 -12.51 2.98 -11.54
N ILE A 76 -11.46 2.48 -10.89
CA ILE A 76 -10.09 2.99 -11.03
C ILE A 76 -9.53 2.83 -12.45
N ARG A 77 -10.01 1.83 -13.21
CA ARG A 77 -9.64 1.69 -14.63
C ARG A 77 -10.09 2.87 -15.47
N LYS A 78 -11.29 3.42 -15.20
CA LYS A 78 -11.83 4.59 -15.93
C LYS A 78 -11.02 5.86 -15.65
N LYS A 79 -10.46 5.99 -14.45
CA LYS A 79 -9.56 7.11 -14.07
C LYS A 79 -8.14 6.96 -14.64
N GLY A 80 -7.78 5.78 -15.14
CA GLY A 80 -6.42 5.41 -15.52
C GLY A 80 -5.59 5.03 -14.28
N LEU A 81 -5.05 3.80 -14.26
CA LEU A 81 -4.35 3.23 -13.10
C LEU A 81 -3.13 4.06 -12.67
N HIS A 82 -2.41 4.68 -13.62
CA HIS A 82 -1.29 5.56 -13.31
C HIS A 82 -1.72 6.79 -12.50
N ASN A 83 -2.76 7.49 -12.95
CA ASN A 83 -3.31 8.66 -12.26
C ASN A 83 -3.88 8.31 -10.89
N TYR A 84 -4.55 7.16 -10.79
CA TYR A 84 -5.07 6.64 -9.53
C TYR A 84 -3.93 6.44 -8.52
N ARG A 85 -2.90 5.69 -8.87
CA ARG A 85 -1.74 5.48 -8.00
C ARG A 85 -1.08 6.79 -7.58
N LYS A 86 -0.79 7.65 -8.54
CA LYS A 86 -0.08 8.92 -8.30
C LYS A 86 -0.80 9.84 -7.33
N LYS A 87 -2.14 9.89 -7.38
CA LYS A 87 -2.93 10.90 -6.65
C LYS A 87 -3.61 10.36 -5.39
N ASN A 88 -3.94 9.08 -5.36
CA ASN A 88 -4.86 8.54 -4.37
C ASN A 88 -4.26 7.46 -3.48
N MET A 89 -3.11 6.90 -3.88
CA MET A 89 -2.51 5.76 -3.18
C MET A 89 -1.12 6.08 -2.69
N SER A 90 -0.82 5.63 -1.49
CA SER A 90 0.53 5.54 -0.96
C SER A 90 0.84 4.09 -0.61
N LEU A 91 2.05 3.62 -0.92
CA LEU A 91 2.43 2.22 -0.82
C LEU A 91 3.70 2.06 0.01
N VAL A 92 3.65 1.14 0.96
CA VAL A 92 4.83 0.61 1.63
C VAL A 92 5.05 -0.81 1.13
N PHE A 93 6.18 -1.04 0.47
CA PHE A 93 6.54 -2.36 -0.08
C PHE A 93 7.40 -3.14 0.92
N GLN A 94 7.38 -4.46 0.79
CA GLN A 94 8.19 -5.37 1.60
C GLN A 94 9.70 -5.05 1.50
N ASN A 95 10.20 -4.78 0.31
CA ASN A 95 11.61 -4.45 0.05
C ASN A 95 11.89 -2.95 0.21
N TYR A 96 11.04 -2.22 0.93
CA TYR A 96 11.10 -0.78 1.20
C TYR A 96 11.13 0.10 -0.05
N ASN A 97 11.73 -0.33 -1.16
CA ASN A 97 11.90 0.41 -2.42
C ASN A 97 12.42 1.85 -2.18
N LEU A 98 13.36 1.99 -1.27
CA LEU A 98 14.08 3.24 -1.06
C LEU A 98 15.07 3.45 -2.18
N ILE A 99 15.42 4.70 -2.45
CA ILE A 99 16.49 5.03 -3.37
C ILE A 99 17.78 5.04 -2.58
N ASP A 100 18.65 4.09 -2.86
CA ASP A 100 19.79 3.68 -2.04
C ASP A 100 20.81 4.80 -1.78
N TYR A 101 21.05 5.66 -2.77
CA TYR A 101 21.99 6.77 -2.67
C TYR A 101 21.41 8.05 -2.06
N LEU A 102 20.11 8.09 -1.82
CA LEU A 102 19.45 9.20 -1.15
C LEU A 102 19.50 9.04 0.38
N THR A 103 19.40 10.16 1.06
CA THR A 103 19.21 10.22 2.51
C THR A 103 17.77 9.88 2.91
N PRO A 104 17.48 9.61 4.20
CA PRO A 104 16.13 9.51 4.72
C PRO A 104 15.24 10.70 4.35
N GLU A 105 15.76 11.92 4.56
CA GLU A 105 15.04 13.15 4.25
C GLU A 105 14.67 13.22 2.77
N GLU A 106 15.60 12.98 1.87
CA GLU A 106 15.38 12.97 0.41
C GLU A 106 14.41 11.86 -0.02
N ASN A 107 14.52 10.65 0.55
CA ASN A 107 13.57 9.57 0.29
C ASN A 107 12.13 9.95 0.70
N VAL A 108 11.96 10.60 1.87
CA VAL A 108 10.65 11.05 2.35
C VAL A 108 10.10 12.16 1.46
N MET A 109 10.95 13.07 0.96
CA MET A 109 10.58 14.14 0.01
C MET A 109 9.95 13.61 -1.28
N LEU A 110 10.30 12.39 -1.71
CA LEU A 110 9.67 11.76 -2.88
C LEU A 110 8.18 11.45 -2.66
N GLY A 111 7.76 11.24 -1.42
CA GLY A 111 6.35 11.05 -1.07
C GLY A 111 5.58 12.36 -0.99
N GLY A 112 6.23 13.43 -0.51
CA GLY A 112 5.66 14.76 -0.32
C GLY A 112 6.66 15.69 0.34
N LYS A 113 6.39 17.00 0.31
CA LYS A 113 7.32 18.02 0.79
C LYS A 113 6.90 18.70 2.11
N LYS A 114 5.79 18.29 2.71
CA LYS A 114 5.29 18.87 3.96
C LYS A 114 5.80 18.10 5.17
N ASP A 115 6.18 18.84 6.21
CA ASP A 115 6.44 18.33 7.57
C ASP A 115 7.44 17.17 7.67
N ILE A 116 8.43 17.11 6.76
CA ILE A 116 9.38 15.98 6.65
C ILE A 116 10.09 15.70 7.97
N GLU A 117 10.58 16.73 8.63
CA GLU A 117 11.25 16.61 9.93
C GLU A 117 10.32 15.99 10.98
N LYS A 118 9.08 16.50 11.09
CA LYS A 118 8.08 15.98 12.03
C LYS A 118 7.74 14.52 11.73
N ILE A 119 7.67 14.15 10.46
CA ILE A 119 7.38 12.78 10.05
C ILE A 119 8.55 11.86 10.43
N LEU A 120 9.79 12.27 10.16
CA LEU A 120 10.99 11.50 10.53
C LEU A 120 11.11 11.33 12.06
N GLU A 121 10.81 12.38 12.82
CA GLU A 121 10.74 12.30 14.29
C GLU A 121 9.64 11.34 14.74
N ALA A 122 8.45 11.45 14.18
CA ALA A 122 7.30 10.61 14.53
C ALA A 122 7.53 9.11 14.27
N VAL A 123 8.31 8.76 13.23
CA VAL A 123 8.69 7.37 12.97
C VAL A 123 9.96 6.95 13.71
N GLY A 124 10.56 7.83 14.53
CA GLY A 124 11.70 7.50 15.39
C GLY A 124 13.03 7.35 14.63
N ILE A 125 13.27 8.17 13.60
CA ILE A 125 14.60 8.28 12.98
C ILE A 125 15.40 9.37 13.71
N PRO A 126 16.57 9.05 14.29
CA PRO A 126 17.43 10.03 14.95
C PRO A 126 17.87 11.14 14.00
N ARG A 127 17.97 12.37 14.49
CA ARG A 127 18.33 13.54 13.65
C ARG A 127 19.70 13.40 12.99
N GLU A 128 20.66 12.76 13.66
CA GLU A 128 21.99 12.48 13.11
C GLU A 128 21.96 11.56 11.88
N ASP A 129 20.91 10.76 11.73
CA ASP A 129 20.75 9.84 10.61
C ASP A 129 20.04 10.45 9.39
N TRP A 130 19.40 11.60 9.52
CA TRP A 130 18.56 12.18 8.45
C TRP A 130 19.33 12.51 7.17
N LYS A 131 20.62 12.83 7.29
CA LYS A 131 21.51 13.22 6.18
C LYS A 131 22.52 12.14 5.80
N ARG A 132 22.44 10.95 6.41
CA ARG A 132 23.27 9.80 6.03
C ARG A 132 22.63 9.08 4.85
N GLN A 133 23.40 8.35 4.05
CA GLN A 133 22.81 7.51 3.01
C GLN A 133 21.93 6.42 3.64
N VAL A 134 20.76 6.19 3.05
CA VAL A 134 19.77 5.26 3.61
C VAL A 134 20.29 3.82 3.73
N LEU A 135 21.23 3.41 2.87
CA LEU A 135 21.89 2.10 2.98
C LEU A 135 22.75 1.91 4.23
N GLN A 136 23.14 3.00 4.89
CA GLN A 136 23.91 2.95 6.15
C GLN A 136 23.02 2.74 7.37
N LEU A 137 21.71 2.77 7.19
CA LEU A 137 20.73 2.55 8.23
C LEU A 137 20.45 1.06 8.44
N SER A 138 20.05 0.69 9.65
CA SER A 138 19.54 -0.66 9.91
C SER A 138 18.28 -0.96 9.11
N GLY A 139 17.96 -2.24 8.85
CA GLY A 139 16.75 -2.64 8.14
C GLY A 139 15.47 -2.07 8.77
N GLY A 140 15.39 -2.04 10.11
CA GLY A 140 14.26 -1.44 10.82
C GLY A 140 14.18 0.09 10.63
N GLN A 141 15.31 0.79 10.53
CA GLN A 141 15.33 2.22 10.22
C GLN A 141 14.91 2.45 8.76
N GLN A 142 15.41 1.66 7.81
CA GLN A 142 15.01 1.73 6.40
C GLN A 142 13.50 1.51 6.25
N GLN A 143 12.92 0.54 6.95
CA GLN A 143 11.48 0.31 6.99
C GLN A 143 10.74 1.55 7.49
N ARG A 144 11.20 2.17 8.57
CA ARG A 144 10.60 3.40 9.10
C ARG A 144 10.69 4.57 8.12
N VAL A 145 11.80 4.70 7.36
CA VAL A 145 11.94 5.71 6.28
C VAL A 145 10.91 5.44 5.17
N ALA A 146 10.69 4.18 4.78
CA ALA A 146 9.67 3.84 3.78
C ALA A 146 8.24 4.19 4.26
N ILE A 147 7.96 3.96 5.55
CA ILE A 147 6.69 4.37 6.17
C ILE A 147 6.58 5.90 6.18
N ALA A 148 7.65 6.61 6.56
CA ALA A 148 7.71 8.07 6.57
C ALA A 148 7.42 8.65 5.18
N ARG A 149 8.05 8.09 4.13
CA ARG A 149 7.78 8.46 2.74
C ARG A 149 6.31 8.29 2.37
N ALA A 150 5.71 7.21 2.81
CA ALA A 150 4.31 6.95 2.54
C ALA A 150 3.38 7.92 3.29
N LEU A 151 3.72 8.28 4.53
CA LEU A 151 2.97 9.27 5.34
C LEU A 151 3.12 10.70 4.81
N ALA A 152 4.23 11.04 4.16
CA ALA A 152 4.44 12.35 3.52
C ALA A 152 3.55 12.55 2.28
N SER A 153 2.98 11.48 1.73
CA SER A 153 2.09 11.53 0.57
C SER A 153 0.75 12.17 0.93
N PRO A 154 0.18 13.01 0.05
CA PRO A 154 -1.16 13.56 0.22
C PRO A 154 -2.27 12.53 -0.08
N ALA A 155 -1.92 11.30 -0.42
CA ALA A 155 -2.86 10.24 -0.75
C ALA A 155 -3.77 9.91 0.44
N LYS A 156 -5.06 9.65 0.18
CA LYS A 156 -6.04 9.32 1.21
C LYS A 156 -6.00 7.85 1.64
N VAL A 157 -5.38 6.99 0.86
CA VAL A 157 -5.27 5.56 1.13
C VAL A 157 -3.81 5.15 1.21
N LEU A 158 -3.44 4.53 2.33
CA LEU A 158 -2.14 3.92 2.55
C LEU A 158 -2.31 2.41 2.55
N LEU A 159 -1.60 1.71 1.68
CA LEU A 159 -1.50 0.25 1.67
C LEU A 159 -0.11 -0.19 2.10
N CYS A 160 -0.07 -1.13 3.04
CA CYS A 160 1.16 -1.68 3.54
C CYS A 160 1.26 -3.16 3.15
N LEU A 161 2.24 -3.47 2.29
CA LEU A 161 2.55 -4.82 1.83
C LEU A 161 3.68 -5.41 2.71
N LEU A 162 3.60 -5.24 4.03
CA LEU A 162 4.57 -5.85 4.93
C LEU A 162 4.23 -7.33 5.07
N TYR A 163 5.18 -8.17 4.72
CA TYR A 163 5.15 -9.58 5.06
C TYR A 163 5.56 -9.70 6.53
N THR A 164 4.67 -10.16 7.37
CA THR A 164 5.12 -10.85 8.57
C THR A 164 5.58 -12.21 8.10
N SER A 165 6.86 -12.47 8.08
CA SER A 165 7.33 -13.86 8.06
C SER A 165 6.64 -14.53 9.24
N ASP A 166 5.85 -15.56 8.99
CA ASP A 166 5.49 -16.52 10.02
C ASP A 166 6.80 -17.17 10.48
N ALA A 167 7.49 -16.47 11.39
CA ALA A 167 8.58 -17.02 12.17
C ALA A 167 7.92 -17.78 13.32
N ALA A 168 7.40 -18.95 13.01
CA ALA A 168 7.03 -19.97 14.00
C ALA A 168 6.78 -21.28 13.25
N ASP A 169 7.84 -21.86 12.73
CA ASP A 169 7.98 -23.29 12.55
C ASP A 169 9.40 -23.64 12.99
N ASP A 170 9.58 -23.82 14.29
CA ASP A 170 10.57 -24.68 14.92
C ASP A 170 9.85 -25.69 15.81
#